data_c15b46372e668ca16d378c65ac5d92b7
#
_entry.id   c15b46372e668ca16d378c65ac5d92b7
#
_cell.length_a   1.000
_cell.length_b   1.000
_cell.length_c   1.000
_cell.angle_alpha   90.00
_cell.angle_beta   90.00
_cell.angle_gamma   90.00
#
_symmetry.space_group_name_H-M   'P 1'
#
loop_
_entity.id
_entity.type
_entity.pdbx_description
1 polymer ?
#
loop_
_entity_poly.entity_id
_entity_poly.type
_entity_poly.pdbx_seq_one_letter_code
_entity_poly.pdbx_strand_id
1 'polypeptide(L)'
;KYGTAEIVSPGAHKKNILITIGKPEHKKFLLPYLKKLTSADTVLYATKNTHDFLKKNGVRTSPVAKISDMSGTPNIGDLLRNKVFDLIINTPMHEKMSKSNEFTDGKLIRKGAVETGVTLVTDTEVAAMVIENLAKSSGALKPGPGY
;
A
#
# COMPACT_ATOMS: atom_id res chain seq x y z
N LYS A 1 -25.89 -13.46 10.97
CA LYS A 1 -25.64 -13.26 10.61
C LYS A 1 -25.35 -13.02 10.35
N TYR A 2 -25.08 -12.64 10.43
CA TYR A 2 -24.69 -12.24 9.89
C TYR A 2 -24.86 -11.48 9.57
N GLY A 3 -24.69 -11.53 9.46
CA GLY A 3 -24.63 -10.82 8.78
C GLY A 3 -24.96 -9.71 8.98
N THR A 4 -25.18 -9.43 9.29
CA THR A 4 -25.55 -8.43 9.55
C THR A 4 -24.67 -7.58 9.71
N ALA A 5 -23.93 -7.91 10.22
CA ALA A 5 -22.98 -7.05 10.47
C ALA A 5 -22.50 -6.62 9.31
N GLU A 6 -22.53 -7.31 8.67
CA GLU A 6 -22.01 -7.05 7.68
C GLU A 6 -22.62 -6.15 7.07
N ILE A 7 -23.41 -5.91 7.39
CA ILE A 7 -24.02 -4.99 6.89
C ILE A 7 -23.42 -3.87 7.24
N VAL A 8 -22.31 -3.80 7.27
CA VAL A 8 -21.60 -2.79 7.54
C VAL A 8 -21.89 -1.74 6.64
N SER A 9 -21.89 -0.58 7.01
CA SER A 9 -22.07 0.50 6.13
C SER A 9 -20.89 0.63 5.25
N PRO A 10 -21.09 1.08 4.06
CA PRO A 10 -20.01 1.20 3.13
C PRO A 10 -18.84 1.97 3.68
N GLY A 11 -19.03 3.00 4.40
CA GLY A 11 -17.90 3.76 4.86
C GLY A 11 -17.08 3.08 5.92
N ALA A 12 -17.57 1.98 6.45
CA ALA A 12 -16.84 1.31 7.48
C ALA A 12 -15.78 0.37 6.93
N HIS A 13 -15.85 0.08 5.67
CA HIS A 13 -14.90 -0.85 5.07
C HIS A 13 -13.73 -0.08 4.47
N LYS A 14 -12.57 -0.22 5.03
CA LYS A 14 -11.42 0.49 4.56
C LYS A 14 -10.53 -0.37 3.69
N LYS A 15 -9.85 0.25 2.76
CA LYS A 15 -8.90 -0.46 1.93
C LYS A 15 -7.54 -0.42 2.57
N ASN A 16 -6.89 -1.55 2.60
CA ASN A 16 -5.55 -1.66 3.19
C ASN A 16 -4.53 -1.72 2.08
N ILE A 17 -3.63 -0.76 2.08
CA ILE A 17 -2.65 -0.61 1.01
C ILE A 17 -1.25 -0.65 1.58
N LEU A 18 -0.42 -1.57 1.06
CA LEU A 18 0.98 -1.63 1.46
C LEU A 18 1.78 -0.79 0.47
N ILE A 19 2.63 0.09 0.98
CA ILE A 19 3.45 0.93 0.15
C ILE A 19 4.91 0.74 0.50
N THR A 20 5.70 0.29 -0.46
CA THR A 20 7.13 0.14 -0.27
C THR A 20 7.81 0.80 -1.46
N ILE A 21 8.51 1.88 -1.21
CA ILE A 21 9.13 2.66 -2.28
C ILE A 21 10.62 2.72 -2.01
N GLY A 22 11.41 2.22 -2.94
CA GLY A 22 12.84 2.15 -2.76
C GLY A 22 13.58 3.44 -3.08
N LYS A 23 13.33 4.02 -4.24
CA LYS A 23 14.10 5.18 -4.67
C LYS A 23 13.57 6.49 -4.10
N PRO A 24 14.46 7.37 -3.68
CA PRO A 24 14.01 8.67 -3.17
C PRO A 24 13.20 9.47 -4.18
N GLU A 25 13.55 9.41 -5.46
CA GLU A 25 12.80 10.14 -6.45
C GLU A 25 11.41 9.59 -6.62
N HIS A 26 11.23 8.29 -6.42
CA HIS A 26 9.90 7.71 -6.48
C HIS A 26 9.06 8.15 -5.28
N LYS A 27 9.70 8.29 -4.13
CA LYS A 27 9.01 8.78 -2.94
C LYS A 27 8.51 10.19 -3.18
N LYS A 28 9.35 11.04 -3.76
CA LYS A 28 8.96 12.42 -4.02
C LYS A 28 7.86 12.49 -5.07
N PHE A 29 7.97 11.67 -6.10
CA PHE A 29 6.97 11.66 -7.17
C PHE A 29 5.60 11.24 -6.65
N LEU A 30 5.55 10.24 -5.80
CA LEU A 30 4.27 9.71 -5.31
C LEU A 30 3.69 10.49 -4.13
N LEU A 31 4.48 11.31 -3.49
CA LEU A 31 4.01 12.01 -2.29
C LEU A 31 2.74 12.83 -2.49
N PRO A 32 2.63 13.66 -3.53
CA PRO A 32 1.40 14.44 -3.68
C PRO A 32 0.17 13.56 -3.90
N TYR A 33 0.35 12.42 -4.55
CA TYR A 33 -0.76 11.50 -4.74
C TYR A 33 -1.14 10.84 -3.43
N LEU A 34 -0.15 10.39 -2.66
CA LEU A 34 -0.41 9.74 -1.39
C LEU A 34 -1.08 10.66 -0.39
N LYS A 35 -0.80 11.96 -0.48
CA LYS A 35 -1.47 12.91 0.39
C LYS A 35 -2.96 12.96 0.13
N LYS A 36 -3.40 12.64 -1.06
CA LYS A 36 -4.82 12.65 -1.37
C LYS A 36 -5.55 11.51 -0.67
N LEU A 37 -4.84 10.47 -0.29
CA LEU A 37 -5.45 9.34 0.37
C LEU A 37 -5.67 9.56 1.86
N THR A 38 -5.10 10.61 2.43
CA THR A 38 -5.22 10.83 3.87
C THR A 38 -6.66 11.10 4.29
N SER A 39 -7.47 11.58 3.37
CA SER A 39 -8.85 11.83 3.70
C SER A 39 -9.78 10.77 3.13
N ALA A 40 -9.23 9.72 2.56
CA ALA A 40 -10.05 8.67 1.98
C ALA A 40 -10.19 7.51 2.96
N ASP A 41 -11.01 6.55 2.60
CA ASP A 41 -11.18 5.38 3.45
C ASP A 41 -10.08 4.39 3.18
N THR A 42 -8.88 4.72 3.54
CA THR A 42 -7.75 3.82 3.34
C THR A 42 -6.88 3.76 4.58
N VAL A 43 -6.19 2.64 4.74
CA VAL A 43 -5.16 2.49 5.74
C VAL A 43 -3.88 2.17 4.98
N LEU A 44 -2.86 2.99 5.15
CA LEU A 44 -1.60 2.80 4.46
C LEU A 44 -0.61 2.13 5.39
N TYR A 45 0.04 1.09 4.88
CA TYR A 45 1.06 0.36 5.64
C TYR A 45 2.40 0.57 4.93
N ALA A 46 3.44 0.73 5.69
CA ALA A 46 4.77 0.94 5.10
C ALA A 46 5.88 0.44 6.02
N THR A 47 6.97 -0.02 5.42
CA THR A 47 8.14 -0.39 6.20
C THR A 47 8.87 0.87 6.62
N LYS A 48 9.82 0.72 7.50
CA LYS A 48 10.42 1.85 8.22
C LYS A 48 10.83 3.04 7.36
N ASN A 49 11.61 2.83 6.34
CA ASN A 49 12.09 3.97 5.57
C ASN A 49 10.97 4.72 4.86
N THR A 50 10.04 4.00 4.27
CA THR A 50 8.91 4.62 3.61
C THR A 50 7.99 5.26 4.65
N HIS A 51 7.78 4.57 5.76
CA HIS A 51 6.95 5.10 6.84
C HIS A 51 7.52 6.42 7.37
N ASP A 52 8.84 6.47 7.63
CA ASP A 52 9.45 7.67 8.17
C ASP A 52 9.35 8.82 7.19
N PHE A 53 9.56 8.55 5.91
CA PHE A 53 9.45 9.59 4.89
C PHE A 53 8.03 10.13 4.82
N LEU A 54 7.05 9.26 4.81
CA LEU A 54 5.66 9.68 4.68
C LEU A 54 5.18 10.42 5.93
N LYS A 55 5.59 9.94 7.10
CA LYS A 55 5.23 10.58 8.35
C LYS A 55 5.80 11.99 8.40
N LYS A 56 7.05 12.14 7.98
CA LYS A 56 7.70 13.43 7.99
C LYS A 56 6.98 14.41 7.07
N ASN A 57 6.33 13.92 6.05
CA ASN A 57 5.65 14.75 5.08
C ASN A 57 4.12 14.77 5.26
N GLY A 58 3.65 14.39 6.42
CA GLY A 58 2.24 14.55 6.75
C GLY A 58 1.33 13.43 6.32
N VAL A 59 1.87 12.30 5.89
CA VAL A 59 1.06 11.18 5.48
C VAL A 59 1.13 10.10 6.55
N ARG A 60 -0.02 9.75 7.10
CA ARG A 60 -0.06 8.76 8.17
C ARG A 60 0.03 7.36 7.61
N THR A 61 0.88 6.53 8.17
CA THR A 61 0.98 5.14 7.79
C THR A 61 1.11 4.28 9.04
N SER A 62 0.76 3.01 8.90
CA SER A 62 0.96 2.04 9.96
C SER A 62 2.25 1.30 9.66
N PRO A 63 3.23 1.33 10.55
CA PRO A 63 4.51 0.68 10.26
C PRO A 63 4.39 -0.84 10.28
N VAL A 64 5.10 -1.49 9.38
CA VAL A 64 5.12 -2.94 9.33
C VAL A 64 6.56 -3.40 9.18
N ALA A 65 6.83 -4.61 9.62
CA ALA A 65 8.16 -5.18 9.54
C ALA A 65 8.38 -5.88 8.21
N LYS A 66 9.61 -5.83 7.71
CA LYS A 66 9.96 -6.52 6.49
C LYS A 66 9.77 -8.01 6.67
N ILE A 67 9.54 -8.70 5.57
CA ILE A 67 9.36 -10.15 5.62
C ILE A 67 10.56 -10.81 6.26
N SER A 68 11.76 -10.32 5.99
CA SER A 68 12.97 -10.91 6.53
C SER A 68 13.17 -10.65 8.02
N ASP A 69 12.42 -9.73 8.59
CA ASP A 69 12.57 -9.42 10.00
C ASP A 69 11.61 -10.32 10.79
N MET A 70 12.10 -11.50 11.13
CA MET A 70 11.25 -12.50 11.75
C MET A 70 10.75 -12.12 13.13
N SER A 71 11.40 -11.19 13.79
CA SER A 71 10.96 -10.78 15.12
C SER A 71 10.06 -9.57 15.10
N GLY A 72 9.94 -8.90 13.96
CA GLY A 72 9.13 -7.70 13.88
C GLY A 72 7.67 -8.00 13.68
N THR A 73 6.80 -7.20 14.29
CA THR A 73 5.36 -7.35 14.13
C THR A 73 4.73 -5.98 14.01
N PRO A 74 3.73 -5.85 13.19
CA PRO A 74 3.23 -6.89 12.30
C PRO A 74 4.18 -7.09 11.12
N ASN A 75 4.33 -8.31 10.70
CA ASN A 75 5.24 -8.66 9.60
C ASN A 75 4.46 -8.77 8.29
N ILE A 76 5.04 -8.22 7.23
CA ILE A 76 4.39 -8.22 5.93
C ILE A 76 4.01 -9.63 5.47
N GLY A 77 4.87 -10.60 5.74
CA GLY A 77 4.57 -11.97 5.33
C GLY A 77 3.30 -12.50 5.96
N ASP A 78 3.10 -12.20 7.24
CA ASP A 78 1.90 -12.64 7.93
C ASP A 78 0.68 -11.92 7.37
N LEU A 79 0.82 -10.63 7.09
CA LEU A 79 -0.30 -9.86 6.55
C LEU A 79 -0.67 -10.32 5.15
N LEU A 80 0.32 -10.74 4.36
CA LEU A 80 0.04 -11.29 3.04
C LEU A 80 -0.73 -12.61 3.15
N ARG A 81 -0.27 -13.50 4.03
CA ARG A 81 -0.93 -14.79 4.19
C ARG A 81 -2.36 -14.64 4.69
N ASN A 82 -2.61 -13.64 5.51
CA ASN A 82 -3.93 -13.40 6.04
C ASN A 82 -4.78 -12.50 5.13
N LYS A 83 -4.26 -12.21 3.95
CA LYS A 83 -4.96 -11.43 2.94
C LYS A 83 -5.48 -10.10 3.45
N VAL A 84 -4.65 -9.44 4.22
CA VAL A 84 -5.00 -8.14 4.79
C VAL A 84 -4.98 -7.04 3.75
N PHE A 85 -4.06 -7.12 2.78
CA PHE A 85 -3.88 -6.04 1.82
C PHE A 85 -4.82 -6.15 0.63
N ASP A 86 -5.40 -5.03 0.23
CA ASP A 86 -6.21 -4.95 -0.97
C ASP A 86 -5.36 -4.55 -2.17
N LEU A 87 -4.25 -3.87 -1.92
CA LEU A 87 -3.38 -3.38 -2.98
C LEU A 87 -1.96 -3.26 -2.45
N ILE A 88 -0.98 -3.57 -3.26
CA ILE A 88 0.40 -3.39 -2.91
C ILE A 88 1.06 -2.52 -3.97
N ILE A 89 1.68 -1.42 -3.53
CA ILE A 89 2.47 -0.58 -4.40
C ILE A 89 3.92 -0.81 -3.97
N ASN A 90 4.69 -1.42 -4.86
CA ASN A 90 6.06 -1.78 -4.55
C ASN A 90 6.95 -1.31 -5.69
N THR A 91 7.62 -0.17 -5.52
CA THR A 91 8.51 0.33 -6.55
C THR A 91 9.93 -0.01 -6.15
N PRO A 92 10.61 -0.83 -6.95
CA PRO A 92 11.90 -1.35 -6.53
C PRO A 92 13.00 -0.30 -6.49
N MET A 93 14.00 -0.56 -5.67
CA MET A 93 15.14 0.32 -5.58
C MET A 93 15.92 0.32 -6.88
N HIS A 94 16.07 -0.84 -7.51
CA HIS A 94 16.82 -0.95 -8.75
C HIS A 94 15.93 -1.43 -9.85
N GLU A 95 16.05 -0.78 -11.00
CA GLU A 95 15.26 -1.19 -12.13
C GLU A 95 15.75 -2.47 -12.72
N LYS A 96 17.06 -2.66 -12.72
CA LYS A 96 17.60 -3.86 -13.29
C LYS A 96 17.69 -4.93 -12.26
N MET A 97 17.58 -6.13 -12.69
CA MET A 97 17.73 -7.23 -11.78
C MET A 97 19.08 -7.22 -11.17
N SER A 98 19.14 -7.48 -9.91
CA SER A 98 20.37 -7.61 -9.22
C SER A 98 21.06 -8.84 -9.71
N LYS A 99 22.38 -8.81 -9.76
CA LYS A 99 23.11 -9.98 -10.13
C LYS A 99 23.12 -10.97 -9.01
N SER A 100 22.77 -10.54 -7.83
CA SER A 100 22.75 -11.42 -6.70
C SER A 100 21.51 -12.28 -6.78
N ASN A 101 21.61 -13.49 -6.32
CA ASN A 101 20.46 -14.34 -6.27
C ASN A 101 19.70 -14.17 -4.98
N GLU A 102 20.07 -13.19 -4.18
CA GLU A 102 19.39 -12.99 -2.94
C GLU A 102 17.99 -12.54 -3.13
N PHE A 103 17.13 -13.00 -2.27
CA PHE A 103 15.77 -12.55 -2.29
C PHE A 103 15.70 -11.30 -1.42
N THR A 104 15.59 -10.16 -2.03
CA THR A 104 15.40 -8.93 -1.27
C THR A 104 13.96 -8.89 -0.78
N ASP A 105 13.69 -8.04 0.19
CA ASP A 105 12.33 -7.91 0.68
C ASP A 105 11.38 -7.47 -0.43
N GLY A 106 11.84 -6.61 -1.32
CA GLY A 106 10.98 -6.20 -2.44
C GLY A 106 10.57 -7.38 -3.30
N LYS A 107 11.51 -8.28 -3.58
CA LYS A 107 11.19 -9.46 -4.36
C LYS A 107 10.25 -10.38 -3.61
N LEU A 108 10.46 -10.55 -2.32
CA LEU A 108 9.60 -11.40 -1.50
C LEU A 108 8.18 -10.86 -1.45
N ILE A 109 8.04 -9.55 -1.37
CA ILE A 109 6.72 -8.93 -1.37
C ILE A 109 6.03 -9.17 -2.70
N ARG A 110 6.74 -8.98 -3.81
CA ARG A 110 6.15 -9.18 -5.13
C ARG A 110 5.74 -10.62 -5.34
N LYS A 111 6.59 -11.55 -4.90
CA LYS A 111 6.26 -12.96 -5.01
C LYS A 111 5.04 -13.28 -4.17
N GLY A 112 5.01 -12.78 -2.94
CA GLY A 112 3.88 -13.03 -2.04
C GLY A 112 2.58 -12.44 -2.57
N ALA A 113 2.65 -11.29 -3.23
CA ALA A 113 1.45 -10.68 -3.80
C ALA A 113 0.87 -11.58 -4.89
N VAL A 114 1.74 -12.10 -5.74
CA VAL A 114 1.29 -12.99 -6.81
C VAL A 114 0.71 -14.28 -6.22
N GLU A 115 1.38 -14.84 -5.25
CA GLU A 115 0.92 -16.10 -4.65
C GLU A 115 -0.40 -15.96 -3.91
N THR A 116 -0.65 -14.82 -3.32
CA THR A 116 -1.88 -14.62 -2.56
C THR A 116 -2.97 -13.91 -3.37
N GLY A 117 -2.67 -13.54 -4.59
CA GLY A 117 -3.68 -12.92 -5.45
C GLY A 117 -3.97 -11.47 -5.17
N VAL A 118 -3.05 -10.77 -4.52
CA VAL A 118 -3.26 -9.36 -4.22
C VAL A 118 -2.82 -8.51 -5.41
N THR A 119 -3.56 -7.48 -5.71
CA THR A 119 -3.21 -6.57 -6.80
C THR A 119 -1.87 -5.90 -6.50
N LEU A 120 -0.97 -5.96 -7.45
CA LEU A 120 0.38 -5.45 -7.29
C LEU A 120 0.69 -4.41 -8.37
N VAL A 121 1.21 -3.25 -7.96
CA VAL A 121 1.62 -2.20 -8.87
C VAL A 121 3.08 -1.88 -8.60
N THR A 122 3.92 -1.97 -9.62
CA THR A 122 5.35 -1.74 -9.46
C THR A 122 5.87 -0.53 -10.23
N ASP A 123 5.02 0.09 -11.02
CA ASP A 123 5.40 1.26 -11.80
C ASP A 123 4.86 2.53 -11.16
N THR A 124 5.68 3.57 -11.06
CA THR A 124 5.28 4.77 -10.35
C THR A 124 4.14 5.51 -11.05
N GLU A 125 4.13 5.52 -12.38
CA GLU A 125 3.08 6.24 -13.08
C GLU A 125 1.75 5.52 -12.94
N VAL A 126 1.78 4.19 -13.02
CA VAL A 126 0.58 3.41 -12.80
C VAL A 126 0.11 3.58 -11.35
N ALA A 127 1.06 3.59 -10.42
CA ALA A 127 0.72 3.79 -9.02
C ALA A 127 0.02 5.13 -8.81
N ALA A 128 0.53 6.18 -9.45
CA ALA A 128 -0.10 7.50 -9.33
C ALA A 128 -1.53 7.47 -9.84
N MET A 129 -1.76 6.80 -10.95
CA MET A 129 -3.11 6.71 -11.50
C MET A 129 -4.04 5.93 -10.59
N VAL A 130 -3.56 4.83 -10.04
CA VAL A 130 -4.37 4.02 -9.15
C VAL A 130 -4.71 4.81 -7.88
N ILE A 131 -3.72 5.50 -7.32
CA ILE A 131 -3.93 6.28 -6.10
C ILE A 131 -4.94 7.39 -6.37
N GLU A 132 -4.81 8.05 -7.51
CA GLU A 132 -5.72 9.12 -7.85
C GLU A 132 -7.14 8.59 -7.97
N ASN A 133 -7.32 7.44 -8.61
CA ASN A 133 -8.63 6.85 -8.74
C ASN A 133 -9.22 6.45 -7.39
N LEU A 134 -8.39 5.93 -6.50
CA LEU A 134 -8.86 5.56 -5.18
C LEU A 134 -9.31 6.79 -4.40
N ALA A 135 -8.56 7.88 -4.51
CA ALA A 135 -8.92 9.10 -3.81
C ALA A 135 -10.24 9.66 -4.33
N LYS A 136 -10.49 9.54 -5.63
CA LYS A 136 -11.72 10.04 -6.18
C LYS A 136 -12.91 9.17 -5.85
N SER A 137 -12.69 7.87 -5.80
CA SER A 137 -13.81 6.96 -5.60
C SER A 137 -14.19 6.78 -4.14
N SER A 138 -13.47 7.36 -3.21
CA SER A 138 -13.86 7.17 -1.85
C SER A 138 -14.54 8.41 -1.37
N GLY A 139 -14.46 8.69 -0.15
CA GLY A 139 -15.23 9.73 0.40
C GLY A 139 -15.12 11.04 -0.22
N ALA A 140 -14.06 11.18 -0.90
CA ALA A 140 -13.82 12.46 -1.43
C ALA A 140 -14.88 12.75 -2.42
N LEU A 141 -15.42 11.73 -3.04
CA LEU A 141 -16.24 11.95 -4.00
C LEU A 141 -17.54 12.27 -3.48
N LYS A 142 -17.97 13.28 -3.62
CA LYS A 142 -19.09 13.62 -3.16
C LYS A 142 -20.06 13.23 -4.00
N PRO A 143 -21.03 13.05 -3.65
CA PRO A 143 -22.03 12.62 -4.32
C PRO A 143 -22.32 13.60 -5.23
N GLY A 144 -22.13 13.51 -5.98
CA GLY A 144 -22.28 14.35 -6.80
C GLY A 144 -23.34 14.60 -7.10
N PRO A 145 -23.47 15.34 -7.62
CA PRO A 145 -24.34 15.68 -7.94
C PRO A 145 -24.72 14.94 -8.77
N GLY A 146 -24.99 14.67 -8.66
CA GLY A 146 -25.33 14.18 -9.31
C GLY A 146 -24.95 13.47 -10.18
N TYR A 147 -24.86 13.12 -10.20
CA TYR A 147 -24.62 12.43 -11.06
C TYR A 147 -25.02 11.49 -10.91
#